data_bd2cd113d36cab0f6e520bba75599b4b
#
_entry.id   bd2cd113d36cab0f6e520bba75599b4b
#
_cell.length_a   1.000
_cell.length_b   1.000
_cell.length_c   1.000
_cell.angle_alpha   90.00
_cell.angle_beta   90.00
_cell.angle_gamma   90.00
#
_symmetry.space_group_name_H-M   'P 1'
#
loop_
_entity.id
_entity.type
_entity.pdbx_description
1 polymer ?
#
loop_
_entity_poly.entity_id
_entity_poly.type
_entity_poly.pdbx_seq_one_letter_code
_entity_poly.pdbx_strand_id
1 'polypeptide(L)'
;CGVRPYGWLSRYFHTDHTRRLLIEAGFDYHMDDYSGDVPFWDRTTVPERPLVIVPYQLDNNDMKMWTDPAMGPEQWLAYAKRNFDQVYREGVEGNPKMMSLGLHLRIIGRPGRIWALEEFFRHVRAHNGVWVTTRHEIARHFARVQPA
;
A
#
# COMPACT_ATOMS: atom_id res chain seq x y z
N CYS A 1 14.67 -17.39 5.39
CA CYS A 1 13.59 -17.54 4.37
C CYS A 1 14.11 -17.94 2.99
N GLY A 2 15.44 -18.02 2.75
CA GLY A 2 16.04 -18.45 1.47
C GLY A 2 15.89 -17.46 0.30
N VAL A 3 15.08 -16.40 0.47
CA VAL A 3 14.87 -15.36 -0.54
C VAL A 3 15.04 -13.99 0.11
N ARG A 4 15.76 -13.10 -0.56
CA ARG A 4 15.93 -11.73 -0.13
C ARG A 4 14.64 -10.92 -0.35
N PRO A 5 14.17 -10.07 0.59
CA PRO A 5 13.06 -9.16 0.35
C PRO A 5 13.47 -8.07 -0.65
N TYR A 6 12.55 -7.68 -1.53
CA TYR A 6 12.76 -6.67 -2.56
C TYR A 6 12.47 -5.24 -2.08
N GLY A 7 11.62 -5.10 -1.07
CA GLY A 7 11.20 -3.81 -0.55
C GLY A 7 11.22 -3.74 0.96
N TRP A 8 11.07 -2.52 1.48
CA TRP A 8 11.13 -2.23 2.90
C TRP A 8 9.98 -1.35 3.36
N LEU A 9 9.43 -1.68 4.54
CA LEU A 9 8.53 -0.86 5.33
C LEU A 9 8.99 -0.91 6.78
N SER A 10 9.27 0.24 7.38
CA SER A 10 9.60 0.33 8.80
C SER A 10 8.33 0.19 9.65
N ARG A 11 8.44 -0.38 10.83
CA ARG A 11 7.29 -0.51 11.73
C ARG A 11 6.73 0.85 12.17
N TYR A 12 7.64 1.81 12.35
CA TYR A 12 7.33 3.20 12.68
C TYR A 12 7.73 4.09 11.50
N PHE A 13 8.43 5.17 11.72
CA PHE A 13 8.92 6.00 10.62
C PHE A 13 10.35 5.62 10.25
N HIS A 14 10.73 5.90 9.02
CA HIS A 14 12.12 5.83 8.59
C HIS A 14 12.93 6.99 9.18
N THR A 15 14.25 6.85 9.19
CA THR A 15 15.20 7.91 9.54
C THR A 15 15.83 8.51 8.27
N ASP A 16 16.52 9.63 8.41
CA ASP A 16 17.24 10.29 7.30
C ASP A 16 18.27 9.37 6.61
N HIS A 17 18.73 8.32 7.31
CA HIS A 17 19.69 7.36 6.77
C HIS A 17 19.02 6.17 6.07
N THR A 18 17.75 5.89 6.32
CA THR A 18 17.09 4.65 5.89
C THR A 18 17.14 4.47 4.38
N ARG A 19 16.73 5.46 3.60
CA ARG A 19 16.69 5.35 2.12
C ARG A 19 18.07 5.11 1.54
N ARG A 20 19.11 5.80 2.03
CA ARG A 20 20.49 5.57 1.60
C ARG A 20 20.93 4.14 1.87
N LEU A 21 20.70 3.62 3.07
CA LEU A 21 21.04 2.24 3.42
C LEU A 21 20.29 1.21 2.57
N LEU A 22 19.03 1.46 2.23
CA LEU A 22 18.24 0.60 1.35
C LEU A 22 18.80 0.58 -0.07
N ILE A 23 19.19 1.74 -0.60
CA ILE A 23 19.82 1.87 -1.91
C ILE A 23 21.17 1.13 -1.94
N GLU A 24 22.02 1.35 -0.95
CA GLU A 24 23.31 0.66 -0.81
C GLU A 24 23.15 -0.86 -0.69
N ALA A 25 22.15 -1.27 0.08
CA ALA A 25 21.79 -2.67 0.23
C ALA A 25 21.08 -3.26 -0.98
N GLY A 26 20.73 -2.53 -2.03
CA GLY A 26 20.11 -2.99 -3.27
C GLY A 26 18.65 -3.42 -3.12
N PHE A 27 17.86 -2.69 -2.35
CA PHE A 27 16.41 -2.84 -2.34
C PHE A 27 15.80 -2.16 -3.57
N ASP A 28 14.72 -2.75 -4.11
CA ASP A 28 14.05 -2.25 -5.31
C ASP A 28 13.11 -1.08 -5.01
N TYR A 29 12.50 -1.05 -3.80
CA TYR A 29 11.54 -0.02 -3.41
C TYR A 29 11.43 0.17 -1.90
N HIS A 30 10.90 1.32 -1.51
CA HIS A 30 10.63 1.71 -0.13
C HIS A 30 9.17 2.16 0.02
N MET A 31 8.57 1.92 1.19
CA MET A 31 7.14 2.16 1.41
C MET A 31 6.84 3.19 2.51
N ASP A 32 7.84 3.66 3.27
CA ASP A 32 7.62 4.65 4.34
C ASP A 32 7.46 6.05 3.75
N ASP A 33 6.35 6.24 3.07
CA ASP A 33 5.89 7.50 2.53
C ASP A 33 4.36 7.52 2.52
N TYR A 34 3.76 8.61 2.90
CA TYR A 34 2.33 8.77 3.09
C TYR A 34 1.78 9.96 2.31
N SER A 35 2.54 10.45 1.32
CA SER A 35 2.25 11.70 0.61
C SER A 35 1.25 11.55 -0.52
N GLY A 36 0.94 10.32 -0.94
CA GLY A 36 0.05 10.13 -2.09
C GLY A 36 -0.32 8.68 -2.38
N ASP A 37 -1.02 8.51 -3.49
CA ASP A 37 -1.63 7.25 -3.91
C ASP A 37 -1.03 6.72 -5.22
N VAL A 38 0.12 7.23 -5.62
CA VAL A 38 0.87 6.78 -6.81
C VAL A 38 2.34 6.61 -6.49
N PRO A 39 3.04 5.65 -7.10
CA PRO A 39 4.47 5.53 -6.95
C PRO A 39 5.21 6.73 -7.53
N PHE A 40 6.41 6.98 -7.03
CA PHE A 40 7.30 8.02 -7.56
C PHE A 40 8.78 7.65 -7.34
N TRP A 41 9.68 8.38 -8.00
CA TRP A 41 11.11 8.24 -7.82
C TRP A 41 11.64 9.16 -6.73
N ASP A 42 12.33 8.61 -5.73
CA ASP A 42 13.25 9.41 -4.90
C ASP A 42 14.56 9.62 -5.66
N ARG A 43 14.74 10.82 -6.20
CA ARG A 43 15.94 11.27 -6.90
C ARG A 43 16.83 12.15 -6.02
N THR A 44 16.49 12.32 -4.74
CA THR A 44 17.16 13.27 -3.84
C THR A 44 18.15 12.60 -2.91
N THR A 45 17.86 11.37 -2.47
CA THR A 45 18.71 10.65 -1.52
C THR A 45 20.06 10.22 -2.13
N VAL A 46 20.02 9.60 -3.32
CA VAL A 46 21.19 9.26 -4.15
C VAL A 46 20.81 9.51 -5.61
N PRO A 47 21.11 10.67 -6.18
CA PRO A 47 20.64 11.06 -7.51
C PRO A 47 21.04 10.08 -8.62
N GLU A 48 22.21 9.47 -8.53
CA GLU A 48 22.72 8.52 -9.53
C GLU A 48 22.09 7.12 -9.42
N ARG A 49 21.36 6.87 -8.33
CA ARG A 49 20.68 5.59 -8.03
C ARG A 49 19.30 5.85 -7.42
N PRO A 50 18.35 6.36 -8.20
CA PRO A 50 17.00 6.64 -7.72
C PRO A 50 16.33 5.40 -7.17
N LEU A 51 15.50 5.58 -6.12
CA LEU A 51 14.74 4.52 -5.48
C LEU A 51 13.26 4.70 -5.75
N VAL A 52 12.56 3.62 -6.12
CA VAL A 52 11.09 3.68 -6.24
C VAL A 52 10.47 3.80 -4.85
N ILE A 53 9.63 4.79 -4.68
CA ILE A 53 8.76 4.92 -3.51
C ILE A 53 7.37 4.43 -3.89
N VAL A 54 6.85 3.49 -3.11
CA VAL A 54 5.48 2.97 -3.23
C VAL A 54 4.74 3.38 -1.96
N PRO A 55 4.05 4.53 -1.94
CA PRO A 55 3.44 5.08 -0.73
C PRO A 55 2.48 4.10 -0.05
N TYR A 56 2.35 4.25 1.26
CA TYR A 56 1.47 3.44 2.09
C TYR A 56 0.33 4.28 2.65
N GLN A 57 -0.91 3.78 2.56
CA GLN A 57 -2.08 4.44 3.11
C GLN A 57 -2.40 3.86 4.50
N LEU A 58 -2.51 4.73 5.50
CA LEU A 58 -2.80 4.36 6.88
C LEU A 58 -4.31 4.26 7.18
N ASP A 59 -5.11 4.93 6.40
CA ASP A 59 -6.55 5.09 6.61
C ASP A 59 -7.35 3.78 6.48
N ASN A 60 -6.88 2.84 5.64
CA ASN A 60 -7.50 1.51 5.47
C ASN A 60 -6.87 0.41 6.34
N ASN A 61 -6.09 0.80 7.33
CA ASN A 61 -5.45 -0.16 8.23
C ASN A 61 -6.46 -0.71 9.25
N ASP A 62 -6.49 -2.02 9.44
CA ASP A 62 -7.38 -2.69 10.40
C ASP A 62 -7.09 -2.33 11.88
N MET A 63 -5.97 -1.66 12.15
CA MET A 63 -5.71 -1.04 13.45
C MET A 63 -6.81 -0.06 13.88
N LYS A 64 -7.59 0.48 12.96
CA LYS A 64 -8.80 1.27 13.27
C LYS A 64 -9.83 0.50 14.07
N MET A 65 -9.81 -0.82 14.06
CA MET A 65 -10.66 -1.66 14.90
C MET A 65 -10.08 -1.88 16.31
N TRP A 66 -8.89 -1.40 16.58
CA TRP A 66 -8.14 -1.64 17.81
C TRP A 66 -7.80 -0.39 18.60
N THR A 67 -7.70 0.75 17.92
CA THR A 67 -7.34 2.05 18.52
C THR A 67 -8.59 2.88 18.80
N ASP A 68 -8.59 3.63 19.88
CA ASP A 68 -9.70 4.51 20.27
C ASP A 68 -9.81 5.76 19.35
N PRO A 69 -11.01 6.15 18.90
CA PRO A 69 -12.27 5.41 18.93
C PRO A 69 -12.27 4.22 17.97
N ALA A 70 -12.53 3.02 18.47
CA ALA A 70 -12.48 1.80 17.68
C ALA A 70 -13.66 1.71 16.69
N MET A 71 -13.37 1.33 15.45
CA MET A 71 -14.36 0.99 14.45
C MET A 71 -14.80 -0.47 14.59
N GLY A 72 -16.10 -0.75 14.46
CA GLY A 72 -16.57 -2.09 14.22
C GLY A 72 -16.19 -2.58 12.80
N PRO A 73 -16.26 -3.90 12.54
CA PRO A 73 -15.94 -4.45 11.22
C PRO A 73 -16.84 -3.91 10.12
N GLU A 74 -18.11 -3.61 10.41
CA GLU A 74 -19.06 -2.98 9.48
C GLU A 74 -18.62 -1.57 9.09
N GLN A 75 -18.17 -0.78 10.06
CA GLN A 75 -17.71 0.59 9.84
C GLN A 75 -16.42 0.61 9.02
N TRP A 76 -15.47 -0.27 9.37
CA TRP A 76 -14.23 -0.44 8.61
C TRP A 76 -14.52 -0.87 7.17
N LEU A 77 -15.40 -1.85 6.96
CA LEU A 77 -15.81 -2.31 5.64
C LEU A 77 -16.45 -1.18 4.81
N ALA A 78 -17.37 -0.43 5.42
CA ALA A 78 -18.02 0.69 4.76
C ALA A 78 -17.02 1.77 4.35
N TYR A 79 -16.06 2.07 5.21
CA TYR A 79 -14.99 3.01 4.89
C TYR A 79 -14.09 2.50 3.76
N ALA A 80 -13.61 1.27 3.86
CA ALA A 80 -12.73 0.66 2.85
C ALA A 80 -13.40 0.60 1.46
N LYS A 81 -14.69 0.25 1.39
CA LYS A 81 -15.46 0.26 0.13
C LYS A 81 -15.57 1.67 -0.46
N ARG A 82 -15.91 2.68 0.34
CA ARG A 82 -16.00 4.08 -0.15
C ARG A 82 -14.67 4.59 -0.67
N ASN A 83 -13.57 4.25 0.01
CA ASN A 83 -12.24 4.62 -0.43
C ASN A 83 -11.89 3.93 -1.76
N PHE A 84 -12.15 2.64 -1.86
CA PHE A 84 -12.00 1.90 -3.11
C PHE A 84 -12.83 2.51 -4.25
N ASP A 85 -14.11 2.80 -4.02
CA ASP A 85 -15.02 3.35 -5.03
C ASP A 85 -14.55 4.73 -5.52
N GLN A 86 -13.99 5.55 -4.63
CA GLN A 86 -13.42 6.84 -5.00
C GLN A 86 -12.18 6.67 -5.87
N VAL A 87 -11.22 5.85 -5.43
CA VAL A 87 -9.97 5.59 -6.16
C VAL A 87 -10.25 4.91 -7.51
N TYR A 88 -11.23 4.00 -7.56
CA TYR A 88 -11.67 3.35 -8.79
C TYR A 88 -12.26 4.35 -9.79
N ARG A 89 -13.13 5.25 -9.34
CA ARG A 89 -13.71 6.30 -10.18
C ARG A 89 -12.63 7.20 -10.78
N GLU A 90 -11.66 7.64 -9.98
CA GLU A 90 -10.52 8.44 -10.47
C GLU A 90 -9.71 7.68 -11.53
N GLY A 91 -9.54 6.38 -11.36
CA GLY A 91 -8.89 5.51 -12.33
C GLY A 91 -9.65 5.41 -13.66
N VAL A 92 -10.98 5.28 -13.61
CA VAL A 92 -11.85 5.28 -14.80
C VAL A 92 -11.79 6.62 -15.52
N GLU A 93 -11.65 7.71 -14.81
CA GLU A 93 -11.49 9.08 -15.36
C GLU A 93 -10.07 9.35 -15.93
N GLY A 94 -9.19 8.33 -15.94
CA GLY A 94 -7.85 8.43 -16.51
C GLY A 94 -6.75 8.81 -15.53
N ASN A 95 -7.03 8.82 -14.23
CA ASN A 95 -6.08 9.12 -13.17
C ASN A 95 -5.91 7.91 -12.21
N PRO A 96 -5.26 6.83 -12.68
CA PRO A 96 -5.16 5.59 -11.92
C PRO A 96 -4.38 5.79 -10.62
N LYS A 97 -4.91 5.23 -9.56
CA LYS A 97 -4.38 5.28 -8.21
C LYS A 97 -4.15 3.87 -7.68
N MET A 98 -3.35 3.76 -6.65
CA MET A 98 -3.25 2.53 -5.87
C MET A 98 -3.94 2.69 -4.52
N MET A 99 -4.39 1.57 -3.97
CA MET A 99 -4.95 1.47 -2.64
C MET A 99 -4.23 0.36 -1.85
N SER A 100 -4.00 0.60 -0.58
CA SER A 100 -3.39 -0.38 0.31
C SER A 100 -4.32 -0.71 1.46
N LEU A 101 -4.38 -1.98 1.84
CA LEU A 101 -4.97 -2.41 3.09
C LEU A 101 -3.86 -2.84 4.04
N GLY A 102 -3.80 -2.23 5.22
CA GLY A 102 -2.95 -2.70 6.31
C GLY A 102 -3.69 -3.76 7.12
N LEU A 103 -3.21 -5.00 7.11
CA LEU A 103 -3.89 -6.12 7.74
C LEU A 103 -3.02 -6.79 8.79
N HIS A 104 -3.61 -7.07 9.95
CA HIS A 104 -2.98 -7.80 11.04
C HIS A 104 -3.78 -9.07 11.33
N LEU A 105 -3.15 -10.24 11.24
CA LEU A 105 -3.81 -11.52 11.51
C LEU A 105 -4.53 -11.56 12.86
N ARG A 106 -3.95 -10.93 13.88
CA ARG A 106 -4.55 -10.82 15.23
C ARG A 106 -5.76 -9.89 15.31
N ILE A 107 -6.01 -9.06 14.29
CA ILE A 107 -7.13 -8.11 14.25
C ILE A 107 -8.18 -8.61 13.27
N ILE A 108 -7.95 -8.43 11.96
CA ILE A 108 -8.93 -8.80 10.93
C ILE A 108 -9.12 -10.32 10.81
N GLY A 109 -8.08 -11.12 11.11
CA GLY A 109 -8.15 -12.58 11.04
C GLY A 109 -8.98 -13.25 12.13
N ARG A 110 -9.69 -12.50 12.98
CA ARG A 110 -10.56 -13.07 14.02
C ARG A 110 -11.93 -13.44 13.46
N PRO A 111 -12.58 -14.52 13.98
CA PRO A 111 -13.88 -15.00 13.46
C PRO A 111 -14.95 -13.92 13.33
N GLY A 112 -15.04 -13.01 14.29
CA GLY A 112 -15.99 -11.90 14.26
C GLY A 112 -15.66 -10.76 13.30
N ARG A 113 -14.54 -10.81 12.58
CA ARG A 113 -14.06 -9.71 11.71
C ARG A 113 -13.70 -10.14 10.30
N ILE A 114 -13.23 -11.38 10.11
CA ILE A 114 -12.70 -11.87 8.82
C ILE A 114 -13.72 -11.74 7.67
N TRP A 115 -14.98 -11.85 7.96
CA TRP A 115 -16.07 -11.68 7.00
C TRP A 115 -16.04 -10.30 6.33
N ALA A 116 -15.62 -9.26 7.05
CA ALA A 116 -15.53 -7.91 6.48
C ALA A 116 -14.45 -7.83 5.39
N LEU A 117 -13.33 -8.54 5.56
CA LEU A 117 -12.30 -8.65 4.53
C LEU A 117 -12.80 -9.43 3.31
N GLU A 118 -13.53 -10.53 3.52
CA GLU A 118 -14.13 -11.31 2.43
C GLU A 118 -15.12 -10.47 1.61
N GLU A 119 -15.99 -9.71 2.29
CA GLU A 119 -16.94 -8.80 1.63
C GLU A 119 -16.24 -7.68 0.87
N PHE A 120 -15.13 -7.16 1.40
CA PHE A 120 -14.32 -6.17 0.69
C PHE A 120 -13.75 -6.77 -0.61
N PHE A 121 -13.17 -7.97 -0.55
CA PHE A 121 -12.64 -8.62 -1.76
C PHE A 121 -13.74 -8.99 -2.77
N ARG A 122 -14.95 -9.37 -2.32
CA ARG A 122 -16.08 -9.55 -3.23
C ARG A 122 -16.43 -8.25 -3.94
N HIS A 123 -16.45 -7.14 -3.22
CA HIS A 123 -16.69 -5.82 -3.78
C HIS A 123 -15.64 -5.45 -4.83
N VAL A 124 -14.35 -5.59 -4.53
CA VAL A 124 -13.25 -5.32 -5.47
C VAL A 124 -13.37 -6.18 -6.74
N ARG A 125 -13.66 -7.47 -6.59
CA ARG A 125 -13.79 -8.42 -7.72
C ARG A 125 -14.99 -8.14 -8.63
N ALA A 126 -15.97 -7.37 -8.18
CA ALA A 126 -17.11 -6.94 -9.00
C ALA A 126 -16.75 -5.80 -9.99
N HIS A 127 -15.55 -5.24 -9.90
CA HIS A 127 -15.09 -4.13 -10.74
C HIS A 127 -14.04 -4.59 -11.74
N ASN A 128 -14.23 -4.24 -13.01
CA ASN A 128 -13.28 -4.54 -14.08
C ASN A 128 -12.11 -3.54 -14.06
N GLY A 129 -10.95 -3.97 -14.58
CA GLY A 129 -9.78 -3.08 -14.70
C GLY A 129 -9.03 -2.85 -13.38
N VAL A 130 -9.35 -3.60 -12.33
CA VAL A 130 -8.64 -3.55 -11.05
C VAL A 130 -7.50 -4.56 -11.07
N TRP A 131 -6.29 -4.09 -10.80
CA TRP A 131 -5.11 -4.93 -10.68
C TRP A 131 -4.79 -5.21 -9.21
N VAL A 132 -5.15 -6.38 -8.72
CA VAL A 132 -4.78 -6.85 -7.38
C VAL A 132 -3.42 -7.54 -7.46
N THR A 133 -2.41 -6.96 -6.83
CA THR A 133 -1.03 -7.39 -7.01
C THR A 133 -0.16 -7.09 -5.80
N THR A 134 1.11 -7.48 -5.87
CA THR A 134 2.13 -7.17 -4.85
C THR A 134 2.73 -5.78 -5.06
N ARG A 135 3.23 -5.18 -3.99
CA ARG A 135 3.94 -3.89 -4.08
C ARG A 135 5.21 -3.97 -4.94
N HIS A 136 5.87 -5.12 -4.96
CA HIS A 136 7.01 -5.35 -5.82
C HIS A 136 6.63 -5.26 -7.30
N GLU A 137 5.50 -5.85 -7.69
CA GLU A 137 5.04 -5.74 -9.07
C GLU A 137 4.59 -4.34 -9.44
N ILE A 138 3.98 -3.59 -8.49
CA ILE A 138 3.68 -2.18 -8.68
C ILE A 138 4.98 -1.38 -8.92
N ALA A 139 5.99 -1.57 -8.09
CA ALA A 139 7.29 -0.89 -8.22
C ALA A 139 7.95 -1.20 -9.57
N ARG A 140 7.97 -2.46 -9.98
CA ARG A 140 8.52 -2.89 -11.28
C ARG A 140 7.74 -2.34 -12.47
N HIS A 141 6.41 -2.34 -12.37
CA HIS A 141 5.57 -1.74 -13.41
C HIS A 141 5.85 -0.26 -13.55
N PHE A 142 5.85 0.47 -12.44
CA PHE A 142 6.14 1.90 -12.42
C PHE A 142 7.51 2.20 -13.03
N ALA A 143 8.57 1.51 -12.60
CA ALA A 143 9.92 1.71 -13.14
C ALA A 143 10.02 1.44 -14.65
N ARG A 144 9.19 0.54 -15.18
CA ARG A 144 9.14 0.25 -16.63
C ARG A 144 8.43 1.33 -17.43
N VAL A 145 7.31 1.86 -16.91
CA VAL A 145 6.47 2.83 -17.65
C VAL A 145 6.89 4.28 -17.40
N GLN A 146 7.61 4.53 -16.32
CA GLN A 146 8.17 5.81 -15.93
C GLN A 146 9.65 5.63 -15.57
N PRO A 147 10.56 5.47 -16.53
CA PRO A 147 11.99 5.29 -16.24
C PRO A 147 12.57 6.44 -15.42
N ALA A 148 13.62 6.13 -14.59
CA ALA A 148 14.29 7.09 -13.73
C ALA A 148 15.06 8.15 -14.52
#